data_1ec2596c573f36a696e0384cd252f554
#
_entry.id   1ec2596c573f36a696e0384cd252f554
#
_cell.length_a   1.000
_cell.length_b   1.000
_cell.length_c   1.000
_cell.angle_alpha   90.00
_cell.angle_beta   90.00
_cell.angle_gamma   90.00
#
_symmetry.space_group_name_H-M   'P 1'
#
loop_
_entity.id
_entity.type
_entity.pdbx_description
1 polymer ?
#
loop_
_entity_poly.entity_id
_entity_poly.type
_entity_poly.pdbx_seq_one_letter_code
_entity_poly.pdbx_strand_id
1 'polypeptide(L)'
;MMTPVLLHQGIGIEAFNDLPTRRAVHALYGCANSLTLAAELARERPFASHDALFRRADALLFALPEDAIDDILAAHPRIMNRLGSAHSTHNDAETERKIVRNEIAKVHRSRLERLLGPPGGYDNWR
;
A
#
# COMPACT_ATOMS: atom_id res chain seq x y z
N MET A 1 -0.07 21.16 18.87
CA MET A 1 -0.57 19.82 19.13
C MET A 1 -0.49 19.00 17.88
N MET A 2 0.07 17.82 17.97
CA MET A 2 0.24 16.97 16.81
C MET A 2 -0.99 16.14 16.54
N THR A 3 -1.37 16.07 15.28
CA THR A 3 -2.47 15.19 14.88
C THR A 3 -1.93 13.76 14.71
N PRO A 4 -2.80 12.73 14.91
CA PRO A 4 -2.36 11.35 14.73
C PRO A 4 -1.82 11.05 13.34
N VAL A 5 -2.30 11.76 12.32
CA VAL A 5 -1.88 11.55 10.94
C VAL A 5 -0.37 11.78 10.78
N LEU A 6 0.17 12.78 11.49
CA LEU A 6 1.59 13.09 11.39
C LEU A 6 2.49 11.99 11.95
N LEU A 7 1.95 11.15 12.85
CA LEU A 7 2.72 10.07 13.44
C LEU A 7 3.02 8.95 12.47
N HIS A 8 2.30 8.90 11.33
CA HIS A 8 2.42 7.83 10.36
C HIS A 8 2.98 8.33 9.03
N GLN A 9 3.75 9.41 9.05
CA GLN A 9 4.36 9.94 7.84
C GLN A 9 5.86 10.07 8.02
N GLY A 10 6.60 9.39 7.15
CA GLY A 10 8.05 9.50 7.14
C GLY A 10 8.70 8.89 8.36
N ILE A 11 8.10 7.87 8.94
CA ILE A 11 8.63 7.30 10.19
C ILE A 11 9.91 6.48 9.99
N GLY A 12 10.19 6.06 8.76
CA GLY A 12 11.35 5.23 8.47
C GLY A 12 11.09 3.75 8.67
N ILE A 13 11.94 2.93 8.05
CA ILE A 13 11.73 1.48 8.08
C ILE A 13 11.96 0.90 9.48
N GLU A 14 12.92 1.43 10.23
CA GLU A 14 13.21 0.92 11.56
C GLU A 14 12.05 1.15 12.51
N ALA A 15 11.53 2.38 12.54
CA ALA A 15 10.38 2.67 13.38
C ALA A 15 9.16 1.86 12.97
N PHE A 16 8.96 1.68 11.66
CA PHE A 16 7.88 0.85 11.17
C PHE A 16 8.01 -0.59 11.66
N ASN A 17 9.21 -1.15 11.57
CA ASN A 17 9.47 -2.51 12.05
C ASN A 17 9.19 -2.67 13.54
N ASP A 18 9.40 -1.61 14.31
CA ASP A 18 9.23 -1.61 15.76
C ASP A 18 7.82 -1.30 16.23
N LEU A 19 6.93 -0.88 15.34
CA LEU A 19 5.55 -0.58 15.73
C LEU A 19 4.86 -1.82 16.33
N PRO A 20 4.05 -1.65 17.38
CA PRO A 20 3.17 -2.74 17.79
C PRO A 20 2.35 -3.25 16.62
N THR A 21 2.10 -4.56 16.59
CA THR A 21 1.43 -5.18 15.45
C THR A 21 0.14 -4.45 15.07
N ARG A 22 -0.68 -4.11 16.07
CA ARG A 22 -1.94 -3.42 15.80
C ARG A 22 -1.74 -2.09 15.09
N ARG A 23 -0.73 -1.33 15.48
CA ARG A 23 -0.44 -0.04 14.86
C ARG A 23 0.12 -0.20 13.46
N ALA A 24 0.94 -1.22 13.26
CA ALA A 24 1.48 -1.51 11.93
C ALA A 24 0.35 -1.88 10.97
N VAL A 25 -0.57 -2.72 11.41
CA VAL A 25 -1.74 -3.09 10.60
C VAL A 25 -2.57 -1.85 10.27
N HIS A 26 -2.81 -1.00 11.26
CA HIS A 26 -3.60 0.21 11.05
C HIS A 26 -2.94 1.14 10.03
N ALA A 27 -1.64 1.34 10.15
CA ALA A 27 -0.89 2.19 9.22
C ALA A 27 -0.94 1.63 7.80
N LEU A 28 -0.74 0.32 7.66
CA LEU A 28 -0.78 -0.33 6.36
C LEU A 28 -2.18 -0.35 5.76
N TYR A 29 -3.19 -0.50 6.59
CA TYR A 29 -4.58 -0.44 6.12
C TYR A 29 -4.87 0.91 5.47
N GLY A 30 -4.35 1.99 6.02
CA GLY A 30 -4.48 3.32 5.42
C GLY A 30 -3.85 3.43 4.04
N CYS A 31 -2.93 2.53 3.71
CA CYS A 31 -2.23 2.59 2.42
C CYS A 31 -3.02 1.93 1.28
N ALA A 32 -3.79 0.88 1.55
CA ALA A 32 -4.50 0.17 0.49
C ALA A 32 -5.94 -0.19 0.81
N ASN A 33 -6.36 -0.04 2.06
CA ASN A 33 -7.70 -0.38 2.53
C ASN A 33 -8.05 -1.87 2.35
N SER A 34 -7.05 -2.73 2.56
CA SER A 34 -7.23 -4.17 2.63
C SER A 34 -6.66 -4.67 3.93
N LEU A 35 -7.52 -5.20 4.79
CA LEU A 35 -7.07 -5.74 6.07
C LEU A 35 -6.20 -6.96 5.88
N THR A 36 -6.53 -7.80 4.91
CA THR A 36 -5.74 -9.00 4.60
C THR A 36 -4.32 -8.61 4.22
N LEU A 37 -4.18 -7.65 3.30
CA LEU A 37 -2.86 -7.19 2.86
C LEU A 37 -2.09 -6.55 4.01
N ALA A 38 -2.76 -5.70 4.79
CA ALA A 38 -2.13 -5.01 5.92
C ALA A 38 -1.64 -6.01 6.97
N ALA A 39 -2.47 -6.99 7.32
CA ALA A 39 -2.11 -7.98 8.32
C ALA A 39 -0.94 -8.86 7.86
N GLU A 40 -0.93 -9.26 6.61
CA GLU A 40 0.17 -10.07 6.07
C GLU A 40 1.48 -9.30 6.07
N LEU A 41 1.47 -8.05 5.61
CA LEU A 41 2.68 -7.24 5.63
C LEU A 41 3.18 -6.99 7.04
N ALA A 42 2.28 -6.68 7.97
CA ALA A 42 2.67 -6.45 9.35
C ALA A 42 3.32 -7.69 9.97
N ARG A 43 2.77 -8.86 9.65
CA ARG A 43 3.27 -10.12 10.19
C ARG A 43 4.67 -10.47 9.69
N GLU A 44 5.00 -10.03 8.48
CA GLU A 44 6.30 -10.38 7.87
C GLU A 44 7.45 -9.46 8.31
N ARG A 45 7.16 -8.48 9.16
CA ARG A 45 8.23 -7.65 9.71
C ARG A 45 9.21 -8.50 10.55
N PRO A 46 10.48 -8.07 10.63
CA PRO A 46 11.06 -6.83 10.11
C PRO A 46 11.45 -6.93 8.64
N PHE A 47 11.37 -5.79 7.95
CA PHE A 47 11.84 -5.69 6.58
C PHE A 47 13.22 -5.04 6.57
N ALA A 48 14.13 -5.58 5.78
CA ALA A 48 15.49 -5.11 5.74
C ALA A 48 15.65 -3.74 5.09
N SER A 49 14.72 -3.36 4.22
CA SER A 49 14.80 -2.11 3.48
C SER A 49 13.42 -1.72 2.95
N HIS A 50 13.32 -0.47 2.49
CA HIS A 50 12.12 -0.01 1.79
C HIS A 50 11.82 -0.91 0.59
N ASP A 51 12.84 -1.24 -0.16
CA ASP A 51 12.68 -2.04 -1.37
C ASP A 51 12.16 -3.43 -1.06
N ALA A 52 12.64 -4.05 0.02
CA ALA A 52 12.14 -5.35 0.45
C ALA A 52 10.66 -5.29 0.79
N LEU A 53 10.23 -4.25 1.50
CA LEU A 53 8.83 -4.04 1.82
C LEU A 53 8.00 -3.84 0.55
N PHE A 54 8.47 -3.00 -0.36
CA PHE A 54 7.72 -2.69 -1.59
C PHE A 54 7.54 -3.93 -2.45
N ARG A 55 8.58 -4.71 -2.60
CA ARG A 55 8.50 -5.95 -3.40
C ARG A 55 7.51 -6.93 -2.80
N ARG A 56 7.54 -7.06 -1.48
CA ARG A 56 6.62 -7.98 -0.81
C ARG A 56 5.19 -7.48 -0.89
N ALA A 57 5.00 -6.17 -0.76
CA ALA A 57 3.69 -5.55 -0.88
C ALA A 57 3.08 -5.82 -2.26
N ASP A 58 3.87 -5.67 -3.32
CA ASP A 58 3.39 -5.93 -4.67
C ASP A 58 3.04 -7.40 -4.85
N ALA A 59 3.88 -8.31 -4.36
CA ALA A 59 3.62 -9.74 -4.49
C ALA A 59 2.33 -10.14 -3.78
N LEU A 60 2.11 -9.63 -2.58
CA LEU A 60 0.89 -9.93 -1.84
C LEU A 60 -0.34 -9.33 -2.49
N LEU A 61 -0.21 -8.10 -3.00
CA LEU A 61 -1.31 -7.42 -3.67
C LEU A 61 -1.75 -8.20 -4.91
N PHE A 62 -0.81 -8.65 -5.72
CA PHE A 62 -1.11 -9.39 -6.94
C PHE A 62 -1.69 -10.76 -6.65
N ALA A 63 -1.45 -11.30 -5.46
CA ALA A 63 -2.01 -12.57 -5.03
C ALA A 63 -3.37 -12.47 -4.35
N LEU A 64 -3.87 -11.27 -4.09
CA LEU A 64 -5.16 -11.09 -3.44
C LEU A 64 -6.30 -11.62 -4.30
N PRO A 65 -7.33 -12.23 -3.68
CA PRO A 65 -8.51 -12.65 -4.42
C PRO A 65 -9.32 -11.46 -4.92
N GLU A 66 -10.20 -11.70 -5.88
CA GLU A 66 -10.97 -10.64 -6.52
C GLU A 66 -11.83 -9.84 -5.55
N ASP A 67 -12.43 -10.50 -4.56
CA ASP A 67 -13.25 -9.79 -3.59
C ASP A 67 -12.44 -8.79 -2.76
N ALA A 68 -11.20 -9.13 -2.43
CA ALA A 68 -10.32 -8.19 -1.73
C ALA A 68 -9.95 -7.01 -2.63
N ILE A 69 -9.73 -7.27 -3.91
CA ILE A 69 -9.45 -6.21 -4.86
C ILE A 69 -10.67 -5.29 -5.01
N ASP A 70 -11.86 -5.87 -5.07
CA ASP A 70 -13.10 -5.09 -5.15
C ASP A 70 -13.27 -4.18 -3.93
N ASP A 71 -12.92 -4.66 -2.76
CA ASP A 71 -12.98 -3.84 -1.54
C ASP A 71 -12.03 -2.66 -1.61
N ILE A 72 -10.84 -2.87 -2.15
CA ILE A 72 -9.86 -1.79 -2.32
C ILE A 72 -10.43 -0.75 -3.30
N LEU A 73 -10.98 -1.20 -4.42
CA LEU A 73 -11.53 -0.30 -5.43
C LEU A 73 -12.71 0.50 -4.88
N ALA A 74 -13.54 -0.12 -4.07
CA ALA A 74 -14.67 0.56 -3.45
C ALA A 74 -14.20 1.71 -2.55
N ALA A 75 -13.05 1.57 -1.94
CA ALA A 75 -12.48 2.59 -1.07
C ALA A 75 -11.68 3.65 -1.85
N HIS A 76 -11.48 3.46 -3.16
CA HIS A 76 -10.67 4.36 -3.97
C HIS A 76 -11.39 4.77 -5.27
N PRO A 77 -12.36 5.69 -5.18
CA PRO A 77 -13.14 6.09 -6.36
C PRO A 77 -12.28 6.64 -7.50
N ARG A 78 -11.15 7.28 -7.19
CA ARG A 78 -10.26 7.81 -8.22
C ARG A 78 -9.65 6.72 -9.08
N ILE A 79 -9.32 5.59 -8.46
CA ILE A 79 -8.82 4.44 -9.21
C ILE A 79 -9.92 3.90 -10.11
N MET A 80 -11.13 3.76 -9.57
CA MET A 80 -12.27 3.30 -10.34
C MET A 80 -12.53 4.19 -11.56
N ASN A 81 -12.46 5.50 -11.37
CA ASN A 81 -12.70 6.45 -12.46
C ASN A 81 -11.62 6.32 -13.55
N ARG A 82 -10.36 6.18 -13.15
CA ARG A 82 -9.29 6.00 -14.11
C ARG A 82 -9.44 4.71 -14.90
N LEU A 83 -9.83 3.63 -14.21
CA LEU A 83 -10.04 2.34 -14.87
C LEU A 83 -11.21 2.42 -15.86
N GLY A 84 -12.27 3.12 -15.48
CA GLY A 84 -13.39 3.32 -16.37
C GLY A 84 -13.01 4.04 -17.65
N SER A 85 -12.13 5.02 -17.56
CA SER A 85 -11.63 5.74 -18.72
C SER A 85 -10.69 4.91 -19.57
N ALA A 86 -9.89 4.05 -18.91
CA ALA A 86 -8.90 3.22 -19.56
C ALA A 86 -9.47 1.88 -20.03
N HIS A 87 -10.69 1.56 -19.68
CA HIS A 87 -11.34 0.33 -20.09
C HIS A 87 -11.52 0.32 -21.58
N SER A 88 -10.48 -0.10 -22.25
CA SER A 88 -10.57 -0.38 -23.66
C SER A 88 -11.37 -1.65 -23.83
N THR A 89 -12.17 -1.67 -24.84
CA THR A 89 -13.13 -2.73 -25.08
C THR A 89 -12.52 -4.07 -25.51
N HIS A 90 -11.18 -4.14 -25.61
CA HIS A 90 -10.53 -5.30 -26.23
C HIS A 90 -9.64 -6.09 -25.30
N ASN A 91 -9.64 -5.80 -24.01
CA ASN A 91 -8.83 -6.53 -23.07
C ASN A 91 -9.58 -7.78 -22.59
N ASP A 92 -8.87 -8.90 -22.48
CA ASP A 92 -9.44 -10.07 -21.84
C ASP A 92 -9.43 -9.91 -20.31
N ALA A 93 -10.10 -10.84 -19.63
CA ALA A 93 -10.25 -10.76 -18.18
C ALA A 93 -8.91 -10.77 -17.45
N GLU A 94 -7.94 -11.54 -17.97
CA GLU A 94 -6.64 -11.61 -17.33
C GLU A 94 -5.88 -10.30 -17.47
N THR A 95 -5.92 -9.70 -18.65
CA THR A 95 -5.29 -8.41 -18.88
C THR A 95 -5.93 -7.33 -17.99
N GLU A 96 -7.25 -7.34 -17.88
CA GLU A 96 -7.95 -6.39 -17.03
C GLU A 96 -7.55 -6.54 -15.57
N ARG A 97 -7.41 -7.76 -15.07
CA ARG A 97 -6.95 -7.98 -13.69
C ARG A 97 -5.58 -7.39 -13.47
N LYS A 98 -4.68 -7.54 -14.41
CA LYS A 98 -3.34 -6.97 -14.31
C LYS A 98 -3.37 -5.46 -14.30
N ILE A 99 -4.19 -4.86 -15.15
CA ILE A 99 -4.33 -3.40 -15.21
C ILE A 99 -4.84 -2.86 -13.88
N VAL A 100 -5.88 -3.49 -13.33
CA VAL A 100 -6.46 -3.08 -12.06
C VAL A 100 -5.42 -3.16 -10.95
N ARG A 101 -4.74 -4.30 -10.85
CA ARG A 101 -3.76 -4.48 -9.80
C ARG A 101 -2.57 -3.54 -9.93
N ASN A 102 -2.15 -3.25 -11.15
CA ASN A 102 -1.08 -2.27 -11.39
C ASN A 102 -1.47 -0.87 -10.93
N GLU A 103 -2.71 -0.45 -11.17
CA GLU A 103 -3.17 0.85 -10.72
C GLU A 103 -3.25 0.93 -9.20
N ILE A 104 -3.72 -0.12 -8.55
CA ILE A 104 -3.74 -0.19 -7.09
C ILE A 104 -2.30 -0.17 -6.55
N ALA A 105 -1.40 -0.91 -7.19
CA ALA A 105 0.00 -0.97 -6.76
C ALA A 105 0.66 0.41 -6.77
N LYS A 106 0.36 1.23 -7.77
CA LYS A 106 0.91 2.59 -7.84
C LYS A 106 0.48 3.42 -6.64
N VAL A 107 -0.81 3.37 -6.31
CA VAL A 107 -1.34 4.12 -5.17
C VAL A 107 -0.78 3.57 -3.87
N HIS A 108 -0.75 2.24 -3.73
CA HIS A 108 -0.23 1.58 -2.54
C HIS A 108 1.23 1.97 -2.30
N ARG A 109 2.05 1.88 -3.36
CA ARG A 109 3.45 2.27 -3.28
C ARG A 109 3.64 3.72 -2.87
N SER A 110 2.87 4.61 -3.46
CA SER A 110 2.93 6.03 -3.14
C SER A 110 2.62 6.27 -1.66
N ARG A 111 1.63 5.58 -1.13
CA ARG A 111 1.26 5.73 0.27
C ARG A 111 2.26 5.08 1.21
N LEU A 112 2.83 3.95 0.82
CA LEU A 112 3.90 3.33 1.59
C LEU A 112 5.14 4.23 1.64
N GLU A 113 5.47 4.87 0.53
CA GLU A 113 6.58 5.83 0.49
C GLU A 113 6.32 7.01 1.43
N ARG A 114 5.09 7.48 1.47
CA ARG A 114 4.72 8.55 2.39
C ARG A 114 4.82 8.10 3.85
N LEU A 115 4.40 6.89 4.13
CA LEU A 115 4.47 6.33 5.47
C LEU A 115 5.91 6.21 5.94
N LEU A 116 6.78 5.69 5.10
CA LEU A 116 8.18 5.42 5.46
C LEU A 116 9.09 6.62 5.27
N GLY A 117 8.77 7.49 4.32
CA GLY A 117 9.69 8.53 3.89
C GLY A 117 10.71 7.98 2.91
N PRO A 118 11.61 8.82 2.40
CA PRO A 118 12.65 8.37 1.48
C PRO A 118 13.68 7.51 2.18
N PRO A 119 14.39 6.65 1.45
CA PRO A 119 15.49 5.89 2.05
C PRO A 119 16.48 6.84 2.71
N GLY A 120 16.83 6.54 3.97
CA GLY A 120 17.70 7.40 4.75
C GLY A 120 16.99 8.52 5.48
N GLY A 121 15.68 8.66 5.31
CA GLY A 121 14.88 9.67 5.98
C GLY A 121 14.93 11.02 5.29
N TYR A 122 14.22 11.99 5.86
CA TYR A 122 14.21 13.36 5.34
C TYR A 122 15.34 14.16 5.96
N ASP A 123 16.08 14.90 5.15
CA ASP A 123 17.19 15.69 5.65
C ASP A 123 16.76 16.77 6.62
N ASN A 124 15.59 17.33 6.41
CA ASN A 124 15.08 18.42 7.24
C ASN A 124 14.38 17.95 8.51
N TRP A 125 14.51 16.71 8.85
CA TRP A 125 13.92 16.17 10.07
C TRP A 125 14.63 16.61 11.33
N ARG A 126 15.83 17.05 11.22
CA ARG A 126 16.68 17.35 12.38
C ARG A 126 16.54 18.76 12.90
#